data_195b160e2100fbf611404f2443055b35
#
_entry.id   195b160e2100fbf611404f2443055b35
#
_cell.length_a   1.000
_cell.length_b   1.000
_cell.length_c   1.000
_cell.angle_alpha   90.00
_cell.angle_beta   90.00
_cell.angle_gamma   90.00
#
_symmetry.space_group_name_H-M   'P 1'
#
loop_
_entity.id
_entity.type
_entity.pdbx_description
1 polymer ?
#
loop_
_entity_poly.entity_id
_entity_poly.type
_entity_poly.pdbx_seq_one_letter_code
_entity_poly.pdbx_strand_id
1 'polypeptide(L)'
;KLSALAKEFPVVSIMGPRQSGKTTLSKKVFEDHDYVSLEEPDEREFALADPKGFLRRFSGGVILDEVQRTPDLLSYIQGIVDRENIPGRFILTGSQQFHVMEKVSQTLAGRTAIVYLLPLSLNELLGQPTPDPYEIDILPEKRKRPPFSLEDIVYKGLYPRIHDRGLE
;
A
#
# COMPACT_ATOMS: atom_id res chain seq x y z
N LYS A 1 -5.46 -10.10 -4.93
CA LYS A 1 -4.19 -9.74 -5.59
C LYS A 1 -3.06 -9.56 -4.57
N LEU A 2 -3.18 -8.69 -3.54
CA LEU A 2 -2.13 -8.49 -2.52
C LEU A 2 -1.74 -9.78 -1.80
N SER A 3 -2.72 -10.55 -1.31
CA SER A 3 -2.45 -11.83 -0.64
C SER A 3 -1.78 -12.87 -1.55
N ALA A 4 -2.00 -12.81 -2.86
CA ALA A 4 -1.30 -13.68 -3.81
C ALA A 4 0.17 -13.26 -3.95
N LEU A 5 0.44 -11.97 -4.09
CA LEU A 5 1.80 -11.44 -4.16
C LEU A 5 2.60 -11.73 -2.88
N ALA A 6 1.96 -11.63 -1.71
CA ALA A 6 2.62 -11.96 -0.44
C ALA A 6 2.96 -13.44 -0.26
N LYS A 7 2.41 -14.35 -1.09
CA LYS A 7 2.83 -15.75 -1.13
C LYS A 7 4.05 -15.99 -2.02
N GLU A 8 4.35 -15.04 -2.91
CA GLU A 8 5.43 -15.17 -3.89
C GLU A 8 6.64 -14.31 -3.52
N PHE A 9 6.42 -13.15 -2.93
CA PHE A 9 7.46 -12.18 -2.61
C PHE A 9 7.63 -12.00 -1.10
N PRO A 10 8.86 -11.94 -0.58
CA PRO A 10 9.10 -11.67 0.84
C PRO A 10 8.71 -10.26 1.26
N VAL A 11 8.67 -9.33 0.32
CA VAL A 11 8.23 -7.94 0.53
C VAL A 11 7.09 -7.59 -0.41
N VAL A 12 6.05 -6.94 0.11
CA VAL A 12 5.00 -6.31 -0.71
C VAL A 12 4.94 -4.82 -0.39
N SER A 13 5.20 -3.99 -1.39
CA SER A 13 5.21 -2.53 -1.24
C SER A 13 3.94 -1.92 -1.84
N ILE A 14 3.10 -1.32 -1.00
CA ILE A 14 1.84 -0.66 -1.38
C ILE A 14 2.09 0.84 -1.41
N MET A 15 2.22 1.38 -2.61
CA MET A 15 2.52 2.79 -2.85
C MET A 15 1.28 3.52 -3.38
N GLY A 16 1.21 4.82 -3.17
CA GLY A 16 0.09 5.62 -3.69
C GLY A 16 -0.04 6.96 -2.98
N PRO A 17 -0.93 7.84 -3.46
CA PRO A 17 -1.11 9.16 -2.87
C PRO A 17 -1.55 9.07 -1.40
N ARG A 18 -1.37 10.14 -0.65
CA ARG A 18 -1.89 10.24 0.71
C ARG A 18 -3.41 10.05 0.70
N GLN A 19 -3.94 9.44 1.75
CA GLN A 19 -5.39 9.19 1.92
C GLN A 19 -6.04 8.24 0.89
N SER A 20 -5.27 7.53 0.07
CA SER A 20 -5.82 6.52 -0.86
C SER A 20 -6.27 5.22 -0.18
N GLY A 21 -6.09 5.09 1.15
CA GLY A 21 -6.53 3.92 1.91
C GLY A 21 -5.49 2.82 2.08
N LYS A 22 -4.19 3.08 1.80
CA LYS A 22 -3.10 2.10 1.93
C LYS A 22 -3.06 1.40 3.28
N THR A 23 -3.04 2.17 4.36
CA THR A 23 -3.01 1.66 5.74
C THR A 23 -4.23 0.81 6.07
N THR A 24 -5.43 1.26 5.67
CA THR A 24 -6.67 0.52 5.88
C THR A 24 -6.67 -0.80 5.12
N LEU A 25 -6.23 -0.77 3.86
CA LEU A 25 -6.16 -1.96 3.02
C LEU A 25 -5.12 -2.95 3.54
N SER A 26 -3.93 -2.49 3.92
CA SER A 26 -2.87 -3.37 4.43
C SER A 26 -3.31 -4.07 5.72
N LYS A 27 -3.87 -3.35 6.69
CA LYS A 27 -4.39 -3.94 7.93
C LYS A 27 -5.51 -4.95 7.69
N LYS A 28 -6.41 -4.67 6.74
CA LYS A 28 -7.52 -5.57 6.41
C LYS A 28 -7.07 -6.84 5.69
N VAL A 29 -6.01 -6.78 4.90
CA VAL A 29 -5.53 -7.95 4.13
C VAL A 29 -4.54 -8.80 4.93
N PHE A 30 -3.79 -8.19 5.85
CA PHE A 30 -2.73 -8.80 6.63
C PHE A 30 -3.01 -8.67 8.13
N GLU A 31 -4.15 -9.21 8.57
CA GLU A 31 -4.65 -9.09 9.95
C GLU A 31 -3.73 -9.75 10.98
N ASP A 32 -2.98 -10.78 10.58
CA ASP A 32 -2.04 -11.51 11.43
C ASP A 32 -0.65 -10.83 11.55
N HIS A 33 -0.43 -9.71 10.82
CA HIS A 33 0.84 -8.99 10.88
C HIS A 33 0.83 -7.93 11.97
N ASP A 34 1.96 -7.76 12.64
CA ASP A 34 2.19 -6.58 13.47
C ASP A 34 2.08 -5.30 12.63
N TYR A 35 1.62 -4.23 13.24
CA TYR A 35 1.53 -2.93 12.56
C TYR A 35 2.34 -1.88 13.30
N VAL A 36 3.18 -1.17 12.56
CA VAL A 36 3.95 -0.03 13.06
C VAL A 36 3.87 1.14 12.09
N SER A 37 3.55 2.32 12.63
CA SER A 37 3.60 3.58 11.89
C SER A 37 4.91 4.30 12.14
N LEU A 38 5.67 4.50 11.09
CA LEU A 38 6.91 5.31 11.15
C LEU A 38 6.63 6.83 11.13
N GLU A 39 5.34 7.24 11.11
CA GLU A 39 4.95 8.62 11.47
C GLU A 39 5.08 8.87 12.96
N GLU A 40 4.90 7.82 13.80
CA GLU A 40 5.07 7.92 15.25
C GLU A 40 6.53 8.25 15.58
N PRO A 41 6.79 9.33 16.34
CA PRO A 41 8.16 9.77 16.61
C PRO A 41 9.02 8.71 17.31
N ASP A 42 8.47 8.03 18.31
CA ASP A 42 9.19 7.06 19.14
C ASP A 42 9.58 5.82 18.31
N GLU A 43 8.66 5.30 17.49
CA GLU A 43 8.91 4.16 16.60
C GLU A 43 9.95 4.52 15.52
N ARG A 44 9.84 5.72 14.98
CA ARG A 44 10.80 6.23 14.00
C ARG A 44 12.18 6.42 14.60
N GLU A 45 12.28 7.01 15.79
CA GLU A 45 13.56 7.20 16.48
C GLU A 45 14.24 5.87 16.79
N PHE A 46 13.47 4.89 17.28
CA PHE A 46 14.01 3.55 17.51
C PHE A 46 14.48 2.89 16.20
N ALA A 47 13.69 2.95 15.13
CA ALA A 47 14.07 2.41 13.83
C ALA A 47 15.34 3.04 13.25
N LEU A 48 15.60 4.32 13.55
CA LEU A 48 16.82 5.03 13.14
C LEU A 48 18.00 4.71 14.03
N ALA A 49 17.82 4.62 15.36
CA ALA A 49 18.89 4.41 16.34
C ALA A 49 19.39 2.94 16.35
N ASP A 50 18.49 1.97 16.30
CA ASP A 50 18.80 0.54 16.23
C ASP A 50 17.91 -0.21 15.24
N PRO A 51 18.15 -0.10 13.92
CA PRO A 51 17.35 -0.76 12.91
C PRO A 51 17.27 -2.28 13.07
N LYS A 52 18.33 -2.91 13.56
CA LYS A 52 18.36 -4.36 13.78
C LYS A 52 17.50 -4.77 14.97
N GLY A 53 17.60 -4.06 16.08
CA GLY A 53 16.75 -4.28 17.25
C GLY A 53 15.29 -4.01 16.94
N PHE A 54 15.01 -2.94 16.21
CA PHE A 54 13.67 -2.61 15.75
C PHE A 54 13.04 -3.74 14.93
N LEU A 55 13.72 -4.24 13.90
CA LEU A 55 13.19 -5.30 13.02
C LEU A 55 13.09 -6.66 13.72
N ARG A 56 13.91 -6.95 14.74
CA ARG A 56 13.85 -8.21 15.50
C ARG A 56 12.58 -8.35 16.34
N ARG A 57 11.85 -7.28 16.61
CA ARG A 57 10.56 -7.31 17.32
C ARG A 57 9.50 -8.11 16.56
N PHE A 58 9.65 -8.23 15.24
CA PHE A 58 8.63 -8.76 14.34
C PHE A 58 9.09 -10.11 13.72
N SER A 59 8.75 -11.21 14.37
CA SER A 59 9.09 -12.55 13.88
C SER A 59 8.03 -13.14 12.93
N GLY A 60 6.76 -12.75 13.09
CA GLY A 60 5.61 -13.32 12.37
C GLY A 60 5.23 -12.53 11.09
N GLY A 61 5.83 -11.38 10.86
CA GLY A 61 5.50 -10.47 9.77
C GLY A 61 5.11 -9.09 10.28
N VAL A 62 5.34 -8.06 9.47
CA VAL A 62 5.07 -6.66 9.89
C VAL A 62 4.60 -5.80 8.73
N ILE A 63 3.65 -4.92 9.02
CA ILE A 63 3.26 -3.78 8.20
C ILE A 63 4.03 -2.56 8.70
N LEU A 64 4.96 -2.05 7.89
CA LEU A 64 5.70 -0.81 8.15
C LEU A 64 5.05 0.32 7.34
N ASP A 65 4.29 1.16 8.04
CA ASP A 65 3.55 2.25 7.43
C ASP A 65 4.41 3.51 7.33
N GLU A 66 4.32 4.23 6.20
CA GLU A 66 5.06 5.45 5.88
C GLU A 66 6.59 5.24 5.88
N VAL A 67 7.06 4.14 5.25
CA VAL A 67 8.47 3.71 5.21
C VAL A 67 9.44 4.77 4.68
N GLN A 68 8.96 5.77 3.94
CA GLN A 68 9.79 6.90 3.49
C GLN A 68 10.36 7.75 4.64
N ARG A 69 9.83 7.59 5.86
CA ARG A 69 10.35 8.28 7.05
C ARG A 69 11.69 7.71 7.52
N THR A 70 11.98 6.45 7.15
CA THR A 70 13.20 5.72 7.54
C THR A 70 13.76 4.95 6.33
N PRO A 71 14.21 5.63 5.28
CA PRO A 71 14.58 4.97 4.02
C PRO A 71 15.77 4.01 4.15
N ASP A 72 16.65 4.21 5.13
CA ASP A 72 17.81 3.35 5.35
C ASP A 72 17.43 1.98 5.94
N LEU A 73 16.23 1.88 6.54
CA LEU A 73 15.69 0.61 7.04
C LEU A 73 15.55 -0.44 5.92
N LEU A 74 15.34 0.00 4.67
CA LEU A 74 15.23 -0.89 3.50
C LEU A 74 16.47 -1.76 3.31
N SER A 75 17.68 -1.24 3.59
CA SER A 75 18.92 -2.02 3.48
C SER A 75 18.99 -3.13 4.54
N TYR A 76 18.45 -2.90 5.73
CA TYR A 76 18.36 -3.92 6.78
C TYR A 76 17.30 -4.97 6.45
N ILE A 77 16.15 -4.56 5.90
CA ILE A 77 15.11 -5.47 5.39
C ILE A 77 15.70 -6.36 4.29
N GLN A 78 16.43 -5.79 3.33
CA GLN A 78 17.12 -6.54 2.30
C GLN A 78 18.02 -7.63 2.90
N GLY A 79 18.86 -7.27 3.87
CA GLY A 79 19.76 -8.23 4.52
C GLY A 79 19.02 -9.35 5.28
N ILE A 80 17.81 -9.11 5.79
CA ILE A 80 16.96 -10.14 6.39
C ILE A 80 16.37 -11.04 5.31
N VAL A 81 15.80 -10.44 4.28
CA VAL A 81 15.16 -11.16 3.17
C VAL A 81 16.16 -12.05 2.44
N ASP A 82 17.40 -11.60 2.24
CA ASP A 82 18.45 -12.40 1.59
C ASP A 82 18.85 -13.64 2.39
N ARG A 83 18.69 -13.62 3.71
CA ARG A 83 18.98 -14.77 4.58
C ARG A 83 17.81 -15.71 4.77
N GLU A 84 16.62 -15.18 4.90
CA GLU A 84 15.45 -15.94 5.37
C GLU A 84 14.43 -16.21 4.28
N ASN A 85 14.29 -15.31 3.31
CA ASN A 85 13.40 -15.40 2.13
C ASN A 85 11.97 -15.89 2.46
N ILE A 86 11.41 -15.40 3.59
CA ILE A 86 10.06 -15.78 4.02
C ILE A 86 9.03 -14.93 3.24
N PRO A 87 8.14 -15.53 2.43
CA PRO A 87 7.14 -14.81 1.68
C PRO A 87 6.20 -14.00 2.58
N GLY A 88 5.88 -12.79 2.14
CA GLY A 88 4.94 -11.90 2.82
C GLY A 88 5.41 -11.34 4.16
N ARG A 89 6.66 -11.54 4.55
CA ARG A 89 7.17 -11.09 5.86
C ARG A 89 7.09 -9.59 6.08
N PHE A 90 7.34 -8.79 5.04
CA PHE A 90 7.32 -7.34 5.12
C PHE A 90 6.27 -6.74 4.20
N ILE A 91 5.33 -6.00 4.76
CA ILE A 91 4.39 -5.19 4.03
C ILE A 91 4.77 -3.72 4.23
N LEU A 92 5.19 -3.06 3.17
CA LEU A 92 5.62 -1.67 3.22
C LEU A 92 4.51 -0.79 2.64
N THR A 93 4.18 0.30 3.33
CA THR A 93 3.33 1.34 2.74
C THR A 93 4.10 2.64 2.68
N GLY A 94 3.77 3.46 1.70
CA GLY A 94 4.41 4.77 1.55
C GLY A 94 3.71 5.67 0.55
N SER A 95 3.96 6.98 0.71
CA SER A 95 3.53 7.95 -0.29
C SER A 95 4.38 7.81 -1.55
N GLN A 96 3.76 8.12 -2.70
CA GLN A 96 4.39 8.03 -4.02
C GLN A 96 5.40 9.20 -4.23
N GLN A 97 6.46 9.24 -3.40
CA GLN A 97 7.56 10.17 -3.60
C GLN A 97 8.65 9.51 -4.46
N PHE A 98 9.11 10.21 -5.48
CA PHE A 98 10.04 9.68 -6.49
C PHE A 98 11.28 9.01 -5.88
N HIS A 99 11.91 9.68 -4.91
CA HIS A 99 13.11 9.16 -4.23
C HIS A 99 12.88 7.88 -3.42
N VAL A 100 11.68 7.69 -2.86
CA VAL A 100 11.36 6.47 -2.09
C VAL A 100 11.14 5.30 -3.03
N MET A 101 10.45 5.55 -4.14
CA MET A 101 10.22 4.54 -5.18
C MET A 101 11.54 4.05 -5.78
N GLU A 102 12.45 4.96 -6.06
CA GLU A 102 13.78 4.63 -6.55
C GLU A 102 14.54 3.78 -5.54
N LYS A 103 14.56 4.19 -4.27
CA LYS A 103 15.25 3.46 -3.18
C LYS A 103 14.65 2.07 -2.95
N VAL A 104 13.32 1.93 -2.93
CA VAL A 104 12.64 0.62 -2.82
C VAL A 104 12.97 -0.26 -4.02
N SER A 105 12.90 0.29 -5.24
CA SER A 105 13.19 -0.45 -6.47
C SER A 105 14.64 -0.89 -6.58
N GLN A 106 15.58 -0.06 -6.15
CA GLN A 106 17.01 -0.38 -6.19
C GLN A 106 17.40 -1.36 -5.07
N THR A 107 17.01 -1.06 -3.82
CA THR A 107 17.42 -1.86 -2.65
C THR A 107 16.74 -3.22 -2.62
N LEU A 108 15.44 -3.29 -2.97
CA LEU A 108 14.65 -4.51 -2.90
C LEU A 108 14.37 -5.14 -4.28
N ALA A 109 15.22 -4.86 -5.28
CA ALA A 109 15.09 -5.43 -6.61
C ALA A 109 15.00 -6.96 -6.56
N GLY A 110 14.00 -7.53 -7.24
CA GLY A 110 13.74 -8.97 -7.27
C GLY A 110 13.17 -9.58 -5.97
N ARG A 111 13.01 -8.79 -4.91
CA ARG A 111 12.53 -9.20 -3.57
C ARG A 111 11.18 -8.61 -3.21
N THR A 112 10.75 -7.58 -3.93
CA THR A 112 9.50 -6.88 -3.65
C THR A 112 8.55 -6.89 -4.83
N ALA A 113 7.27 -7.12 -4.53
CA ALA A 113 6.17 -6.77 -5.42
C ALA A 113 5.71 -5.35 -5.12
N ILE A 114 5.71 -4.47 -6.11
CA ILE A 114 5.24 -3.09 -5.96
C ILE A 114 3.82 -2.99 -6.50
N VAL A 115 2.91 -2.49 -5.68
CA VAL A 115 1.50 -2.27 -6.03
C VAL A 115 1.16 -0.80 -5.82
N TYR A 116 0.48 -0.21 -6.80
CA TYR A 116 -0.01 1.16 -6.71
C TYR A 116 -1.48 1.17 -6.31
N LEU A 117 -1.78 1.80 -5.18
CA LEU A 117 -3.15 2.06 -4.74
C LEU A 117 -3.52 3.50 -5.07
N LEU A 118 -4.35 3.65 -6.08
CA LEU A 118 -4.94 4.93 -6.48
C LEU A 118 -6.19 5.23 -5.62
N PRO A 119 -6.72 6.46 -5.65
CA PRO A 119 -8.06 6.75 -5.15
C PRO A 119 -9.11 5.85 -5.82
N LEU A 120 -10.31 5.83 -5.27
CA LEU A 120 -11.41 5.00 -5.79
C LEU A 120 -11.70 5.31 -7.26
N SER A 121 -11.98 4.28 -8.03
CA SER A 121 -12.57 4.43 -9.36
C SER A 121 -14.07 4.72 -9.23
N LEU A 122 -14.69 5.23 -10.29
CA LEU A 122 -16.16 5.42 -10.33
C LEU A 122 -16.90 4.11 -10.15
N ASN A 123 -16.39 3.02 -10.70
CA ASN A 123 -17.01 1.70 -10.55
C ASN A 123 -16.97 1.23 -9.09
N GLU A 124 -15.85 1.45 -8.39
CA GLU A 124 -15.75 1.13 -6.96
C GLU A 124 -16.72 1.97 -6.12
N LEU A 125 -16.86 3.27 -6.39
CA LEU A 125 -17.85 4.12 -5.73
C LEU A 125 -19.29 3.65 -5.95
N LEU A 126 -19.58 3.11 -7.12
CA LEU A 126 -20.91 2.61 -7.48
C LEU A 126 -21.11 1.15 -7.05
N GLY A 127 -20.13 0.51 -6.40
CA GLY A 127 -20.18 -0.91 -6.07
C GLY A 127 -20.28 -1.80 -7.31
N GLN A 128 -19.76 -1.34 -8.45
CA GLN A 128 -19.77 -2.06 -9.72
C GLN A 128 -18.42 -2.76 -9.92
N PRO A 129 -18.40 -3.94 -10.58
CA PRO A 129 -17.13 -4.58 -10.92
C PRO A 129 -16.30 -3.68 -11.84
N THR A 130 -15.03 -3.57 -11.58
CA THR A 130 -14.08 -2.91 -12.47
C THR A 130 -13.82 -3.83 -13.66
N PRO A 131 -14.08 -3.39 -14.90
CA PRO A 131 -13.81 -4.21 -16.07
C PRO A 131 -12.31 -4.48 -16.22
N ASP A 132 -11.98 -5.66 -16.72
CA ASP A 132 -10.60 -5.96 -17.09
C ASP A 132 -10.19 -5.01 -18.25
N PRO A 133 -9.04 -4.33 -18.16
CA PRO A 133 -8.56 -3.48 -19.25
C PRO A 133 -8.38 -4.20 -20.59
N TYR A 134 -8.22 -5.52 -20.55
CA TYR A 134 -8.09 -6.36 -21.76
C TYR A 134 -9.45 -6.84 -22.30
N GLU A 135 -10.55 -6.61 -21.58
CA GLU A 135 -11.92 -6.99 -21.96
C GLU A 135 -12.78 -5.77 -22.29
N ILE A 136 -12.18 -4.66 -22.72
CA ILE A 136 -12.87 -3.39 -23.03
C ILE A 136 -14.01 -3.56 -24.02
N ASP A 137 -13.88 -4.49 -24.98
CA ASP A 137 -14.87 -4.75 -26.01
C ASP A 137 -16.15 -5.45 -25.49
N ILE A 138 -16.12 -5.97 -24.26
CA ILE A 138 -17.25 -6.68 -23.64
C ILE A 138 -18.04 -5.77 -22.66
N LEU A 139 -17.80 -4.47 -22.71
CA LEU A 139 -18.49 -3.54 -21.82
C LEU A 139 -19.99 -3.50 -22.11
N PRO A 140 -20.86 -3.68 -21.10
CA PRO A 140 -22.30 -3.66 -21.30
C PRO A 140 -22.74 -2.31 -21.89
N GLU A 141 -23.57 -2.35 -22.94
CA GLU A 141 -24.09 -1.16 -23.63
C GLU A 141 -24.85 -0.21 -22.69
N LYS A 142 -25.38 -0.72 -21.58
CA LYS A 142 -26.14 0.06 -20.58
C LYS A 142 -25.40 0.14 -19.26
N ARG A 143 -24.57 1.14 -19.11
CA ARG A 143 -24.04 1.52 -17.79
C ARG A 143 -25.09 2.30 -17.02
N LYS A 144 -25.29 1.97 -15.74
CA LYS A 144 -26.07 2.83 -14.84
C LYS A 144 -25.36 4.19 -14.77
N ARG A 145 -26.09 5.25 -15.01
CA ARG A 145 -25.57 6.61 -14.80
C ARG A 145 -25.27 6.75 -13.32
N PRO A 146 -24.11 7.34 -12.96
CA PRO A 146 -23.83 7.64 -11.57
C PRO A 146 -24.89 8.58 -11.00
N PRO A 147 -25.26 8.46 -9.71
CA PRO A 147 -26.25 9.33 -9.06
C PRO A 147 -25.73 10.75 -8.78
N PHE A 148 -24.53 11.08 -9.24
CA PHE A 148 -23.84 12.36 -9.05
C PHE A 148 -23.37 12.92 -10.40
N SER A 149 -23.26 14.23 -10.49
CA SER A 149 -22.82 14.92 -11.70
C SER A 149 -21.31 14.83 -11.88
N LEU A 150 -20.81 15.21 -13.05
CA LEU A 150 -19.37 15.33 -13.28
C LEU A 150 -18.75 16.41 -12.39
N GLU A 151 -19.47 17.51 -12.18
CA GLU A 151 -19.07 18.60 -11.31
C GLU A 151 -18.90 18.13 -9.86
N ASP A 152 -19.82 17.31 -9.34
CA ASP A 152 -19.72 16.71 -8.01
C ASP A 152 -18.45 15.86 -7.87
N ILE A 153 -18.13 15.06 -8.90
CA ILE A 153 -16.92 14.21 -8.90
C ILE A 153 -15.65 15.06 -8.91
N VAL A 154 -15.63 16.10 -9.76
CA VAL A 154 -14.47 17.00 -9.86
C VAL A 154 -14.27 17.79 -8.56
N TYR A 155 -15.35 18.21 -7.93
CA TYR A 155 -15.32 18.98 -6.69
C TYR A 155 -14.92 18.12 -5.48
N LYS A 156 -15.60 16.99 -5.28
CA LYS A 156 -15.37 16.08 -4.13
C LYS A 156 -14.12 15.22 -4.30
N GLY A 157 -13.80 14.85 -5.53
CA GLY A 157 -12.72 13.90 -5.82
C GLY A 157 -13.11 12.45 -5.49
N LEU A 158 -12.12 11.57 -5.54
CA LEU A 158 -12.30 10.11 -5.46
C LEU A 158 -11.58 9.48 -4.25
N TYR A 159 -11.22 10.27 -3.26
CA TYR A 159 -10.55 9.76 -2.07
C TYR A 159 -11.52 9.06 -1.11
N PRO A 160 -11.21 7.84 -0.62
CA PRO A 160 -12.12 7.04 0.20
C PRO A 160 -12.71 7.78 1.40
N ARG A 161 -11.89 8.59 2.08
CA ARG A 161 -12.30 9.32 3.30
C ARG A 161 -13.46 10.30 3.07
N ILE A 162 -13.55 10.89 1.88
CA ILE A 162 -14.60 11.86 1.52
C ILE A 162 -15.93 11.12 1.41
N HIS A 163 -15.92 9.94 0.78
CA HIS A 163 -17.11 9.14 0.53
C HIS A 163 -17.57 8.35 1.77
N ASP A 164 -16.65 7.91 2.62
CA ASP A 164 -16.95 7.18 3.86
C ASP A 164 -17.63 8.07 4.91
N ARG A 165 -17.25 9.34 4.99
CA ARG A 165 -17.77 10.30 6.00
C ARG A 165 -18.92 11.16 5.50
N GLY A 166 -19.34 11.02 4.25
CA GLY A 166 -20.36 11.89 3.65
C GLY A 166 -19.97 13.38 3.70
N LEU A 167 -18.68 13.68 3.62
CA LEU A 167 -18.16 15.05 3.64
C LEU A 167 -18.57 15.75 2.33
N GLU A 168 -19.26 16.87 2.47
CA GLU A 168 -19.65 17.74 1.36
C GLU A 168 -18.53 18.71 0.95
#